data_f13c527e2ef21778ce9f4c5d8b45ecd1
#
_entry.id   f13c527e2ef21778ce9f4c5d8b45ecd1
#
_cell.length_a   1.000
_cell.length_b   1.000
_cell.length_c   1.000
_cell.angle_alpha   90.00
_cell.angle_beta   90.00
_cell.angle_gamma   90.00
#
_symmetry.space_group_name_H-M   'P 1'
#
loop_
_entity.id
_entity.type
_entity.pdbx_description
1 polymer ?
#
loop_
_entity_poly.entity_id
_entity_poly.type
_entity_poly.pdbx_seq_one_letter_code
_entity_poly.pdbx_strand_id
1 'polypeptide(L)'
;MFDERKIEKKEGKIESENNHSLLNQTKEKKYNSYTKEFDLFADASDLSTKNELNELRKKFDKECFESSNLINKLVRKLDKLLNSLNRNSWQFDQEEGYFDTSKFASFIANPNHNNIFKYEREKKEKNTIVSLLLDNSGSMRGKPIITAAITTEIITKVLERCNVNVEILGFTTREWKGGRSKKKWEKNGKPSFPGRLNDLLHIIYKDA
;
A
#
# COMPACT_ATOMS: atom_id res chain seq x y z
N MET A 1 -12.65 31.19 51.10
CA MET A 1 -12.26 29.85 50.62
C MET A 1 -12.75 29.75 49.19
N PHE A 2 -11.90 30.14 48.25
CA PHE A 2 -12.24 30.18 46.82
C PHE A 2 -12.14 28.76 46.25
N ASP A 3 -13.15 28.39 45.48
CA ASP A 3 -13.33 27.03 44.93
C ASP A 3 -12.43 26.77 43.71
N GLU A 4 -11.23 26.27 43.99
CA GLU A 4 -10.19 25.96 42.98
C GLU A 4 -10.67 24.94 41.92
N ARG A 5 -11.68 24.12 42.21
CA ARG A 5 -12.24 23.14 41.28
C ARG A 5 -13.05 23.75 40.13
N LYS A 6 -13.46 25.02 40.23
CA LYS A 6 -14.14 25.72 39.14
C LYS A 6 -13.16 26.30 38.10
N ILE A 7 -11.92 26.57 38.51
CA ILE A 7 -10.90 27.17 37.66
C ILE A 7 -10.33 26.09 36.73
N GLU A 8 -9.98 24.90 37.26
CA GLU A 8 -9.44 23.79 36.45
C GLU A 8 -10.44 23.29 35.37
N LYS A 9 -11.77 23.29 35.66
CA LYS A 9 -12.77 22.94 34.65
C LYS A 9 -12.96 23.97 33.56
N LYS A 10 -12.62 25.23 33.79
CA LYS A 10 -12.68 26.29 32.77
C LYS A 10 -11.42 26.27 31.88
N GLU A 11 -10.24 26.03 32.44
CA GLU A 11 -8.99 25.94 31.66
C GLU A 11 -9.00 24.70 30.77
N GLY A 12 -9.39 23.53 31.25
CA GLY A 12 -9.49 22.32 30.44
C GLY A 12 -10.52 22.40 29.29
N LYS A 13 -11.57 23.22 29.45
CA LYS A 13 -12.57 23.47 28.40
C LYS A 13 -12.08 24.44 27.34
N ILE A 14 -11.29 25.45 27.73
CA ILE A 14 -10.70 26.44 26.82
C ILE A 14 -9.58 25.81 26.01
N GLU A 15 -8.75 24.93 26.60
CA GLU A 15 -7.72 24.19 25.84
C GLU A 15 -8.30 23.18 24.85
N SER A 16 -9.41 22.49 25.20
CA SER A 16 -10.08 21.57 24.27
C SER A 16 -10.77 22.29 23.10
N GLU A 17 -11.36 23.45 23.31
CA GLU A 17 -11.96 24.27 22.26
C GLU A 17 -10.91 24.94 21.37
N ASN A 18 -9.76 25.37 21.92
CA ASN A 18 -8.66 25.92 21.15
C ASN A 18 -7.94 24.85 20.30
N ASN A 19 -7.78 23.64 20.82
CA ASN A 19 -7.21 22.53 20.04
C ASN A 19 -8.16 22.06 18.94
N HIS A 20 -9.48 22.08 19.15
CA HIS A 20 -10.45 21.77 18.09
C HIS A 20 -10.52 22.87 17.02
N SER A 21 -10.33 24.15 17.38
CA SER A 21 -10.30 25.26 16.43
C SER A 21 -8.99 25.29 15.64
N LEU A 22 -7.85 24.90 16.23
CA LEU A 22 -6.56 24.76 15.56
C LEU A 22 -6.54 23.55 14.60
N LEU A 23 -7.15 22.42 14.97
CA LEU A 23 -7.32 21.26 14.10
C LEU A 23 -8.24 21.54 12.90
N ASN A 24 -9.24 22.42 13.06
CA ASN A 24 -10.13 22.84 11.98
C ASN A 24 -9.52 23.94 11.08
N GLN A 25 -8.45 24.62 11.49
CA GLN A 25 -7.75 25.63 10.66
C GLN A 25 -6.62 25.05 9.81
N THR A 26 -6.12 23.85 10.09
CA THR A 26 -5.34 23.04 9.15
C THR A 26 -6.28 22.32 8.18
N LYS A 27 -7.12 23.06 7.43
CA LYS A 27 -7.54 22.60 6.11
C LYS A 27 -6.23 22.40 5.35
N GLU A 28 -5.73 21.18 5.33
CA GLU A 28 -4.62 20.78 4.50
C GLU A 28 -4.90 21.35 3.12
N LYS A 29 -4.11 22.35 2.71
CA LYS A 29 -4.21 22.90 1.36
C LYS A 29 -3.91 21.74 0.45
N LYS A 30 -4.98 21.13 -0.10
CA LYS A 30 -4.89 19.97 -0.96
C LYS A 30 -3.85 20.27 -2.04
N TYR A 31 -2.75 19.53 -2.04
CA TYR A 31 -1.69 19.70 -3.02
C TYR A 31 -2.27 19.51 -4.42
N ASN A 32 -2.12 20.50 -5.29
CA ASN A 32 -2.53 20.44 -6.68
C ASN A 32 -1.32 20.71 -7.57
N SER A 33 -1.09 19.85 -8.57
CA SER A 33 -0.14 20.15 -9.64
C SER A 33 -0.68 21.27 -10.52
N TYR A 34 0.18 22.17 -11.00
CA TYR A 34 -0.21 23.27 -11.90
C TYR A 34 -0.91 22.76 -13.16
N THR A 35 -0.35 21.72 -13.78
CA THR A 35 -0.93 20.99 -14.91
C THR A 35 -0.43 19.56 -14.95
N LYS A 36 -1.25 18.67 -15.50
CA LYS A 36 -0.90 17.26 -15.79
C LYS A 36 -0.80 16.99 -17.29
N GLU A 37 -1.01 18.00 -18.12
CA GLU A 37 -1.08 17.91 -19.58
C GLU A 37 0.19 17.32 -20.22
N PHE A 38 1.35 17.52 -19.58
CA PHE A 38 2.65 17.09 -20.08
C PHE A 38 3.20 15.86 -19.38
N ASP A 39 2.43 15.26 -18.49
CA ASP A 39 2.78 13.99 -17.87
C ASP A 39 2.59 12.86 -18.88
N LEU A 40 3.51 11.91 -18.90
CA LEU A 40 3.45 10.74 -19.77
C LEU A 40 3.38 9.46 -18.95
N PHE A 41 2.71 8.47 -19.54
CA PHE A 41 2.69 7.09 -19.05
C PHE A 41 3.35 6.21 -20.11
N ALA A 42 4.22 5.29 -19.69
CA ALA A 42 4.89 4.36 -20.58
C ALA A 42 5.07 3.01 -19.90
N ASP A 43 4.90 1.94 -20.64
CA ASP A 43 5.30 0.61 -20.17
C ASP A 43 6.82 0.48 -20.22
N ALA A 44 7.40 -0.20 -19.23
CA ALA A 44 8.85 -0.40 -19.17
C ALA A 44 9.39 -1.14 -20.38
N SER A 45 8.58 -2.01 -20.99
CA SER A 45 8.91 -2.76 -22.22
C SER A 45 9.13 -1.86 -23.44
N ASP A 46 8.48 -0.68 -23.45
CA ASP A 46 8.56 0.26 -24.59
C ASP A 46 9.79 1.19 -24.50
N LEU A 47 10.44 1.23 -23.34
CA LEU A 47 11.57 2.12 -23.08
C LEU A 47 12.92 1.55 -23.50
N SER A 48 13.00 0.25 -23.86
CA SER A 48 14.25 -0.40 -24.27
C SER A 48 14.00 -1.53 -25.28
N THR A 49 15.05 -1.95 -25.97
CA THR A 49 14.96 -3.05 -26.93
C THR A 49 14.85 -4.41 -26.22
N LYS A 50 14.16 -5.38 -26.83
CA LYS A 50 14.00 -6.73 -26.26
C LYS A 50 15.33 -7.42 -25.94
N ASN A 51 16.36 -7.19 -26.77
CA ASN A 51 17.68 -7.78 -26.55
C ASN A 51 18.36 -7.20 -25.31
N GLU A 52 18.33 -5.89 -25.15
CA GLU A 52 18.87 -5.20 -23.96
C GLU A 52 18.13 -5.63 -22.69
N LEU A 53 16.80 -5.73 -22.74
CA LEU A 53 16.01 -6.20 -21.60
C LEU A 53 16.40 -7.62 -21.19
N ASN A 54 16.61 -8.52 -22.15
CA ASN A 54 17.01 -9.89 -21.87
C ASN A 54 18.42 -9.97 -21.25
N GLU A 55 19.36 -9.16 -21.71
CA GLU A 55 20.71 -9.11 -21.11
C GLU A 55 20.70 -8.54 -19.70
N LEU A 56 19.95 -7.45 -19.50
CA LEU A 56 19.77 -6.84 -18.18
C LEU A 56 19.10 -7.82 -17.22
N ARG A 57 18.07 -8.55 -17.68
CA ARG A 57 17.38 -9.55 -16.87
C ARG A 57 18.30 -10.69 -16.43
N LYS A 58 19.15 -11.21 -17.32
CA LYS A 58 20.14 -12.25 -16.98
C LYS A 58 21.13 -11.79 -15.90
N LYS A 59 21.62 -10.54 -15.99
CA LYS A 59 22.51 -9.96 -14.98
C LYS A 59 21.79 -9.81 -13.64
N PHE A 60 20.59 -9.31 -13.69
CA PHE A 60 19.75 -9.08 -12.52
C PHE A 60 19.39 -10.37 -11.80
N ASP A 61 18.99 -11.42 -12.54
CA ASP A 61 18.63 -12.71 -11.97
C ASP A 61 19.82 -13.37 -11.27
N LYS A 62 21.05 -13.17 -11.76
CA LYS A 62 22.26 -13.64 -11.10
C LYS A 62 22.48 -12.97 -9.74
N GLU A 63 22.28 -11.67 -9.65
CA GLU A 63 22.39 -10.92 -8.38
C GLU A 63 21.27 -11.30 -7.40
N CYS A 64 20.04 -11.51 -7.90
CA CYS A 64 18.91 -11.94 -7.08
C CYS A 64 19.02 -13.38 -6.58
N PHE A 65 19.74 -14.27 -7.28
CA PHE A 65 19.89 -15.67 -6.89
C PHE A 65 20.51 -15.84 -5.51
N GLU A 66 21.48 -15.02 -5.14
CA GLU A 66 22.11 -15.02 -3.81
C GLU A 66 21.13 -14.73 -2.68
N SER A 67 20.01 -14.07 -3.00
CA SER A 67 18.97 -13.69 -2.03
C SER A 67 17.87 -14.75 -1.83
N SER A 68 17.96 -15.91 -2.50
CA SER A 68 16.89 -16.93 -2.46
C SER A 68 16.59 -17.45 -1.03
N ASN A 69 17.61 -17.64 -0.21
CA ASN A 69 17.44 -18.06 1.19
C ASN A 69 16.75 -17.01 2.04
N LEU A 70 17.03 -15.72 1.78
CA LEU A 70 16.36 -14.60 2.44
C LEU A 70 14.88 -14.57 2.07
N ILE A 71 14.55 -14.75 0.78
CA ILE A 71 13.16 -14.79 0.29
C ILE A 71 12.38 -15.88 1.04
N ASN A 72 12.89 -17.11 1.10
CA ASN A 72 12.21 -18.22 1.79
C ASN A 72 11.98 -17.94 3.28
N LYS A 73 12.92 -17.27 3.96
CA LYS A 73 12.79 -16.89 5.37
C LYS A 73 11.73 -15.81 5.57
N LEU A 74 11.68 -14.83 4.65
CA LEU A 74 10.69 -13.74 4.69
C LEU A 74 9.29 -14.26 4.38
N VAL A 75 9.13 -15.15 3.38
CA VAL A 75 7.84 -15.80 3.07
C VAL A 75 7.27 -16.48 4.30
N ARG A 76 8.05 -17.32 5.00
CA ARG A 76 7.57 -18.00 6.22
C ARG A 76 7.12 -17.04 7.31
N LYS A 77 7.83 -15.91 7.49
CA LYS A 77 7.44 -14.90 8.48
C LYS A 77 6.17 -14.17 8.07
N LEU A 78 6.07 -13.75 6.82
CA LEU A 78 4.92 -13.02 6.31
C LEU A 78 3.67 -13.90 6.29
N ASP A 79 3.78 -15.14 5.81
CA ASP A 79 2.66 -16.08 5.79
C ASP A 79 2.12 -16.36 7.19
N LYS A 80 3.02 -16.52 8.18
CA LYS A 80 2.62 -16.67 9.58
C LYS A 80 1.86 -15.45 10.10
N LEU A 81 2.30 -14.23 9.75
CA LEU A 81 1.63 -12.98 10.14
C LEU A 81 0.25 -12.86 9.46
N LEU A 82 0.18 -13.11 8.16
CA LEU A 82 -1.07 -13.03 7.40
C LEU A 82 -2.09 -14.08 7.89
N ASN A 83 -1.64 -15.29 8.16
CA ASN A 83 -2.51 -16.34 8.69
C ASN A 83 -2.98 -16.04 10.13
N SER A 84 -2.16 -15.38 10.95
CA SER A 84 -2.60 -14.95 12.30
C SER A 84 -3.65 -13.83 12.27
N LEU A 85 -3.69 -13.04 11.19
CA LEU A 85 -4.69 -11.99 10.98
C LEU A 85 -5.99 -12.54 10.37
N ASN A 86 -5.93 -13.67 9.67
CA ASN A 86 -7.09 -14.35 9.14
C ASN A 86 -7.81 -15.08 10.29
N ARG A 87 -8.79 -14.41 10.89
CA ARG A 87 -9.67 -15.07 11.85
C ARG A 87 -10.64 -15.96 11.08
N ASN A 88 -10.51 -17.27 11.29
CA ASN A 88 -11.50 -18.21 10.81
C ASN A 88 -12.85 -17.86 11.42
N SER A 89 -13.89 -17.77 10.61
CA SER A 89 -15.25 -17.53 11.09
C SER A 89 -15.99 -18.85 11.21
N TRP A 90 -16.67 -19.04 12.34
CA TRP A 90 -17.57 -20.15 12.52
C TRP A 90 -18.92 -19.86 11.86
N GLN A 91 -19.37 -20.76 11.03
CA GLN A 91 -20.72 -20.77 10.51
C GLN A 91 -21.54 -21.73 11.37
N PHE A 92 -22.49 -21.18 12.13
CA PHE A 92 -23.36 -21.95 13.03
C PHE A 92 -24.60 -22.46 12.28
N ASP A 93 -25.40 -23.25 12.96
CA ASP A 93 -26.67 -23.76 12.45
C ASP A 93 -26.51 -24.61 11.18
N GLN A 94 -25.52 -25.49 11.18
CA GLN A 94 -25.26 -26.42 10.10
C GLN A 94 -25.80 -27.83 10.44
N GLU A 95 -26.12 -28.60 9.40
CA GLU A 95 -26.57 -30.01 9.52
C GLU A 95 -25.39 -30.95 9.71
N GLU A 96 -24.18 -30.55 9.30
CA GLU A 96 -22.96 -31.33 9.38
C GLU A 96 -21.79 -30.49 9.88
N GLY A 97 -20.77 -31.12 10.49
CA GLY A 97 -19.56 -30.44 10.95
C GLY A 97 -19.19 -30.75 12.40
N TYR A 98 -18.62 -29.73 13.07
CA TYR A 98 -18.29 -29.85 14.50
C TYR A 98 -19.52 -29.55 15.36
N PHE A 99 -19.76 -30.40 16.37
CA PHE A 99 -20.87 -30.23 17.29
C PHE A 99 -20.77 -28.89 18.05
N ASP A 100 -21.84 -28.10 18.03
CA ASP A 100 -21.90 -26.84 18.81
C ASP A 100 -22.41 -27.15 20.23
N THR A 101 -21.48 -27.16 21.19
CA THR A 101 -21.80 -27.46 22.60
C THR A 101 -22.81 -26.49 23.22
N SER A 102 -22.94 -25.25 22.69
CA SER A 102 -23.92 -24.28 23.17
C SER A 102 -25.39 -24.73 22.90
N LYS A 103 -25.59 -25.57 21.89
CA LYS A 103 -26.91 -26.07 21.48
C LYS A 103 -27.29 -27.43 22.09
N PHE A 104 -26.45 -27.96 22.98
CA PHE A 104 -26.67 -29.26 23.58
C PHE A 104 -28.01 -29.36 24.32
N ALA A 105 -28.38 -28.34 25.09
CA ALA A 105 -29.65 -28.32 25.83
C ALA A 105 -30.87 -28.27 24.90
N SER A 106 -30.79 -27.54 23.79
CA SER A 106 -31.88 -27.49 22.81
C SER A 106 -32.04 -28.78 22.02
N PHE A 107 -30.95 -29.51 21.77
CA PHE A 107 -30.98 -30.81 21.14
C PHE A 107 -31.64 -31.89 22.02
N ILE A 108 -31.36 -31.88 23.33
CA ILE A 108 -32.01 -32.80 24.29
C ILE A 108 -33.52 -32.52 24.37
N ALA A 109 -33.93 -31.26 24.31
CA ALA A 109 -35.32 -30.87 24.37
C ALA A 109 -36.08 -31.19 23.07
N ASN A 110 -35.42 -31.12 21.91
CA ASN A 110 -35.97 -31.37 20.58
C ASN A 110 -34.98 -32.16 19.70
N PRO A 111 -34.97 -33.49 19.74
CA PRO A 111 -34.05 -34.32 18.97
C PRO A 111 -34.21 -34.20 17.43
N ASN A 112 -35.33 -33.68 16.96
CA ASN A 112 -35.57 -33.43 15.53
C ASN A 112 -34.93 -32.15 14.98
N HIS A 113 -34.20 -31.39 15.83
CA HIS A 113 -33.51 -30.20 15.41
C HIS A 113 -32.11 -30.56 14.91
N ASN A 114 -31.94 -30.64 13.58
CA ASN A 114 -30.69 -31.11 12.97
C ASN A 114 -29.59 -30.03 12.89
N ASN A 115 -29.91 -28.77 13.10
CA ASN A 115 -28.96 -27.65 12.94
C ASN A 115 -28.14 -27.37 14.21
N ILE A 116 -27.42 -28.40 14.67
CA ILE A 116 -26.63 -28.39 15.91
C ILE A 116 -25.11 -28.36 15.68
N PHE A 117 -24.72 -28.34 14.43
CA PHE A 117 -23.30 -28.34 14.07
C PHE A 117 -22.84 -26.93 13.68
N LYS A 118 -21.53 -26.72 13.72
CA LYS A 118 -20.82 -25.54 13.23
C LYS A 118 -19.69 -25.95 12.32
N TYR A 119 -19.47 -25.20 11.29
CA TYR A 119 -18.42 -25.42 10.31
C TYR A 119 -17.40 -24.26 10.37
N GLU A 120 -16.11 -24.59 10.32
CA GLU A 120 -15.06 -23.61 10.26
C GLU A 120 -14.89 -23.13 8.81
N ARG A 121 -15.26 -21.88 8.55
CA ARG A 121 -15.10 -21.27 7.23
C ARG A 121 -13.76 -20.56 7.16
N GLU A 122 -12.84 -21.10 6.39
CA GLU A 122 -11.63 -20.40 6.03
C GLU A 122 -11.98 -19.19 5.13
N LYS A 123 -11.73 -18.00 5.63
CA LYS A 123 -11.88 -16.79 4.82
C LYS A 123 -10.60 -16.60 4.01
N LYS A 124 -10.55 -17.19 2.81
CA LYS A 124 -9.38 -17.16 1.91
C LYS A 124 -9.25 -15.86 1.07
N GLU A 125 -10.09 -14.88 1.27
CA GLU A 125 -10.07 -13.68 0.45
C GLU A 125 -8.97 -12.71 0.91
N LYS A 126 -7.79 -12.85 0.35
CA LYS A 126 -6.73 -11.83 0.41
C LYS A 126 -6.93 -10.86 -0.75
N ASN A 127 -7.88 -9.95 -0.65
CA ASN A 127 -8.12 -8.87 -1.63
C ASN A 127 -7.17 -7.69 -1.38
N THR A 128 -5.90 -7.97 -1.13
CA THR A 128 -4.90 -6.95 -0.86
C THR A 128 -4.02 -6.79 -2.08
N ILE A 129 -3.87 -5.55 -2.53
CA ILE A 129 -2.92 -5.16 -3.58
C ILE A 129 -1.85 -4.28 -2.92
N VAL A 130 -0.60 -4.56 -3.22
CA VAL A 130 0.54 -3.77 -2.74
C VAL A 130 1.17 -3.06 -3.93
N SER A 131 1.15 -1.73 -3.91
CA SER A 131 1.80 -0.90 -4.92
C SER A 131 3.22 -0.55 -4.48
N LEU A 132 4.21 -0.95 -5.25
CA LEU A 132 5.62 -0.59 -5.05
C LEU A 132 5.97 0.58 -5.98
N LEU A 133 6.30 1.73 -5.40
CA LEU A 133 6.63 2.92 -6.15
C LEU A 133 8.13 3.17 -6.14
N LEU A 134 8.76 3.11 -7.33
CA LEU A 134 10.20 3.28 -7.54
C LEU A 134 10.52 4.71 -7.99
N ASP A 135 11.45 5.33 -7.29
CA ASP A 135 12.05 6.59 -7.73
C ASP A 135 13.13 6.31 -8.79
N ASN A 136 12.86 6.71 -10.03
CA ASN A 136 13.77 6.60 -11.16
C ASN A 136 14.46 7.94 -11.50
N SER A 137 14.49 8.87 -10.56
CA SER A 137 15.11 10.17 -10.76
C SER A 137 16.61 10.05 -11.02
N GLY A 138 17.19 11.10 -11.62
CA GLY A 138 18.61 11.12 -11.98
C GLY A 138 19.57 10.93 -10.80
N SER A 139 19.16 11.26 -9.57
CA SER A 139 19.94 11.04 -8.35
C SER A 139 20.07 9.56 -7.97
N MET A 140 19.17 8.72 -8.45
CA MET A 140 19.18 7.27 -8.20
C MET A 140 20.12 6.50 -9.11
N ARG A 141 20.80 7.14 -10.07
CA ARG A 141 21.70 6.47 -11.02
C ARG A 141 22.83 5.72 -10.33
N GLY A 142 23.17 4.55 -10.89
CA GLY A 142 24.24 3.67 -10.40
C GLY A 142 23.76 2.69 -9.33
N LYS A 143 24.48 2.59 -8.22
CA LYS A 143 24.18 1.62 -7.16
C LYS A 143 22.80 1.78 -6.52
N PRO A 144 22.28 2.99 -6.23
CA PRO A 144 20.97 3.14 -5.58
C PRO A 144 19.83 2.49 -6.36
N ILE A 145 19.73 2.71 -7.67
CA ILE A 145 18.65 2.15 -8.48
C ILE A 145 18.75 0.62 -8.58
N ILE A 146 19.96 0.07 -8.66
CA ILE A 146 20.19 -1.38 -8.69
C ILE A 146 19.72 -1.99 -7.35
N THR A 147 20.10 -1.39 -6.23
CA THR A 147 19.66 -1.84 -4.89
C THR A 147 18.14 -1.75 -4.74
N ALA A 148 17.54 -0.66 -5.21
CA ALA A 148 16.08 -0.50 -5.20
C ALA A 148 15.39 -1.59 -6.04
N ALA A 149 15.90 -1.88 -7.24
CA ALA A 149 15.37 -2.92 -8.11
C ALA A 149 15.48 -4.32 -7.47
N ILE A 150 16.62 -4.68 -6.89
CA ILE A 150 16.82 -5.96 -6.20
C ILE A 150 15.87 -6.08 -5.02
N THR A 151 15.74 -5.03 -4.21
CA THR A 151 14.83 -5.01 -3.06
C THR A 151 13.38 -5.17 -3.50
N THR A 152 12.97 -4.49 -4.56
CA THR A 152 11.63 -4.60 -5.15
C THR A 152 11.36 -6.03 -5.62
N GLU A 153 12.28 -6.65 -6.33
CA GLU A 153 12.15 -8.04 -6.80
C GLU A 153 12.01 -9.02 -5.62
N ILE A 154 12.79 -8.83 -4.54
CA ILE A 154 12.71 -9.67 -3.34
C ILE A 154 11.33 -9.51 -2.68
N ILE A 155 10.87 -8.28 -2.50
CA ILE A 155 9.56 -7.99 -1.88
C ILE A 155 8.45 -8.57 -2.75
N THR A 156 8.48 -8.35 -4.06
CA THR A 156 7.50 -8.88 -5.01
C THR A 156 7.40 -10.39 -4.91
N LYS A 157 8.53 -11.11 -4.98
CA LYS A 157 8.57 -12.57 -4.86
C LYS A 157 8.03 -13.07 -3.52
N VAL A 158 8.26 -12.34 -2.44
CA VAL A 158 7.73 -12.68 -1.12
C VAL A 158 6.21 -12.52 -1.08
N LEU A 159 5.70 -11.40 -1.58
CA LEU A 159 4.26 -11.08 -1.58
C LEU A 159 3.48 -12.04 -2.48
N GLU A 160 3.97 -12.28 -3.70
CA GLU A 160 3.35 -13.23 -4.65
C GLU A 160 3.25 -14.64 -4.08
N ARG A 161 4.30 -15.14 -3.42
CA ARG A 161 4.27 -16.44 -2.74
C ARG A 161 3.27 -16.50 -1.58
N CYS A 162 2.91 -15.36 -1.02
CA CYS A 162 1.87 -15.23 0.00
C CYS A 162 0.47 -14.95 -0.60
N ASN A 163 0.31 -15.07 -1.94
CA ASN A 163 -0.93 -14.77 -2.67
C ASN A 163 -1.42 -13.32 -2.45
N VAL A 164 -0.50 -12.37 -2.41
CA VAL A 164 -0.78 -10.94 -2.39
C VAL A 164 -0.45 -10.36 -3.76
N ASN A 165 -1.40 -9.68 -4.38
CA ASN A 165 -1.19 -9.02 -5.67
C ASN A 165 -0.24 -7.84 -5.52
N VAL A 166 0.66 -7.68 -6.48
CA VAL A 166 1.69 -6.64 -6.44
C VAL A 166 1.76 -5.93 -7.77
N GLU A 167 1.64 -4.62 -7.74
CA GLU A 167 1.98 -3.74 -8.87
C GLU A 167 3.31 -3.03 -8.60
N ILE A 168 4.06 -2.76 -9.67
CA ILE A 168 5.34 -2.06 -9.61
C ILE A 168 5.28 -0.88 -10.57
N LEU A 169 5.33 0.31 -10.00
CA LEU A 169 5.27 1.57 -10.71
C LEU A 169 6.55 2.36 -10.49
N GLY A 170 6.94 3.13 -11.48
CA GLY A 170 8.08 4.04 -11.37
C GLY A 170 7.71 5.46 -11.74
N PHE A 171 8.48 6.40 -11.27
CA PHE A 171 8.33 7.80 -11.67
C PHE A 171 9.68 8.47 -11.84
N THR A 172 9.74 9.41 -12.78
CA THR A 172 10.89 10.30 -12.96
C THR A 172 10.43 11.63 -13.54
N THR A 173 11.29 12.64 -13.46
CA THR A 173 11.08 13.89 -14.16
C THR A 173 11.66 13.82 -15.57
N ARG A 174 10.90 14.31 -16.57
CA ARG A 174 11.33 14.30 -17.98
C ARG A 174 12.45 15.29 -18.27
N GLU A 175 12.36 16.46 -17.67
CA GLU A 175 13.32 17.54 -17.88
C GLU A 175 13.86 18.01 -16.52
N TRP A 176 15.13 18.39 -16.51
CA TRP A 176 15.74 18.95 -15.32
C TRP A 176 15.30 20.41 -15.10
N LYS A 177 14.99 20.77 -13.83
CA LYS A 177 14.59 22.13 -13.40
C LYS A 177 13.28 22.66 -13.99
N GLY A 178 12.34 21.79 -14.30
CA GLY A 178 11.02 22.16 -14.79
C GLY A 178 10.69 21.42 -16.08
N GLY A 179 9.99 22.01 -16.99
CA GLY A 179 9.58 21.41 -18.24
C GLY A 179 8.59 22.30 -18.96
N ARG A 180 7.72 21.70 -19.76
CA ARG A 180 6.65 22.44 -20.44
C ARG A 180 5.68 23.06 -19.45
N SER A 181 5.40 22.37 -18.33
CA SER A 181 4.56 22.87 -17.23
C SER A 181 5.11 24.16 -16.65
N LYS A 182 6.42 24.25 -16.42
CA LYS A 182 7.07 25.47 -15.93
C LYS A 182 7.00 26.61 -16.96
N LYS A 183 7.28 26.32 -18.23
CA LYS A 183 7.17 27.31 -19.31
C LYS A 183 5.75 27.87 -19.44
N LYS A 184 4.74 27.00 -19.28
CA LYS A 184 3.33 27.41 -19.28
C LYS A 184 2.99 28.30 -18.09
N TRP A 185 3.50 27.99 -16.91
CA TRP A 185 3.32 28.78 -15.70
C TRP A 185 3.97 30.17 -15.82
N GLU A 186 5.18 30.24 -16.40
CA GLU A 186 5.88 31.50 -16.64
C GLU A 186 5.11 32.39 -17.63
N LYS A 187 4.56 31.80 -18.72
CA LYS A 187 3.72 32.51 -19.69
C LYS A 187 2.42 33.05 -19.11
N ASN A 188 1.86 32.34 -18.11
CA ASN A 188 0.60 32.72 -17.47
C ASN A 188 0.78 33.71 -16.29
N GLY A 189 1.90 34.45 -16.24
CA GLY A 189 2.12 35.48 -15.22
C GLY A 189 2.54 34.95 -13.84
N LYS A 190 3.03 33.72 -13.74
CA LYS A 190 3.57 33.12 -12.52
C LYS A 190 2.61 33.17 -11.32
N PRO A 191 1.39 32.61 -11.43
CA PRO A 191 0.45 32.62 -10.32
C PRO A 191 1.06 32.01 -9.05
N SER A 192 0.66 32.52 -7.87
CA SER A 192 1.15 32.04 -6.58
C SER A 192 0.69 30.60 -6.30
N PHE A 193 1.52 29.83 -5.58
CA PHE A 193 1.25 28.46 -5.17
C PHE A 193 0.97 27.48 -6.33
N PRO A 194 1.85 27.37 -7.33
CA PRO A 194 1.61 26.55 -8.51
C PRO A 194 1.62 25.04 -8.22
N GLY A 195 2.12 24.60 -7.06
CA GLY A 195 2.40 23.21 -6.79
C GLY A 195 3.56 22.69 -7.64
N ARG A 196 3.39 21.51 -8.27
CA ARG A 196 4.43 20.90 -9.11
C ARG A 196 4.50 21.57 -10.48
N LEU A 197 5.73 21.93 -10.90
CA LEU A 197 6.05 22.54 -12.20
C LEU A 197 6.90 21.61 -13.10
N ASN A 198 7.20 20.39 -12.67
CA ASN A 198 7.93 19.39 -13.44
C ASN A 198 6.96 18.49 -14.21
N ASP A 199 7.32 18.16 -15.45
CA ASP A 199 6.64 17.14 -16.23
C ASP A 199 7.12 15.75 -15.74
N LEU A 200 6.20 14.82 -15.47
CA LEU A 200 6.51 13.50 -15.00
C LEU A 200 6.44 12.47 -16.12
N LEU A 201 7.27 11.45 -16.00
CA LEU A 201 7.14 10.18 -16.69
C LEU A 201 6.79 9.12 -15.65
N HIS A 202 5.62 8.53 -15.81
CA HIS A 202 5.18 7.37 -15.05
C HIS A 202 5.50 6.11 -15.82
N ILE A 203 6.13 5.15 -15.16
CA ILE A 203 6.60 3.90 -15.78
C ILE A 203 5.85 2.75 -15.12
N ILE A 204 5.24 1.90 -15.93
CA ILE A 204 4.58 0.68 -15.47
C ILE A 204 5.55 -0.47 -15.67
N TYR A 205 6.05 -1.08 -14.60
CA TYR A 205 6.92 -2.23 -14.63
C TYR A 205 6.14 -3.53 -14.55
N LYS A 206 5.10 -3.54 -13.72
CA LYS A 206 4.22 -4.69 -13.51
C LYS A 206 2.85 -4.19 -13.07
N ASP A 207 1.83 -4.74 -13.68
CA ASP A 207 0.43 -4.57 -13.30
C ASP A 207 0.00 -5.63 -12.27
N ALA A 208 -1.06 -5.36 -11.48
CA ALA A 208 -1.50 -6.21 -10.36
C ALA A 208 -2.37 -7.40 -10.81
#